data_eca62a6b0f43eeda04cd4a89b582e0bb
#
_entry.id   eca62a6b0f43eeda04cd4a89b582e0bb
#
_cell.length_a   1.000
_cell.length_b   1.000
_cell.length_c   1.000
_cell.angle_alpha   90.00
_cell.angle_beta   90.00
_cell.angle_gamma   90.00
#
_symmetry.space_group_name_H-M   'P 1'
#
loop_
_entity.id
_entity.type
_entity.pdbx_description
1 polymer ?
#
loop_
_entity_poly.entity_id
_entity_poly.type
_entity_poly.pdbx_seq_one_letter_code
_entity_poly.pdbx_strand_id
1 'polypeptide(L)'
;MAVFMAGATLAAQTPPTWEELEARQARIAGIDVRVGDVFDLSLPNENHWIGRTANFLHIQTREQVVRREIPFKPGDPVNARLIHEAERNLRTFRFFKDAQIDPQVDETGAVRAVVRTRDAWTLKGSAGFTQVGGQRNFGFSLHEANFLGYGKDLILSHERTPERSIETMQYLDRQILGTQWTLDSRYQVLSDGKTRYLELSKPYRGLETPWSMTFRASSSDAIQSVYNQERTAYAFASRQEGLLAEGSMATGVVDGRAVRLGGGVDLSRSEYGPIQTLDAGNLPAPALTDRRLRGLHVSWSLFEDQFRTFRDLAGMTHSEDYNLGWEANLSVGSHLKSLGSDLDSPFLRVSASKGWALGDSSLILLRTKGAARHEPDGWRDAFATLSLTSYYQGFRAQTQAAYVQLDAVRRPEPESYLYLGGMDGMRGYGNHLLLGDRRWMASLEERVNTSYDWLGILRLGFVAYADAGAIHRTDTGRWSRTYVDVGGGLRLGNLKSSVGRVFLLTIAYPLVREPGTEHHQFVATDVVKF
;
A
#
# COMPACT_ATOMS: atom_id res chain seq x y z
N MET A 1 -9.13 -53.95 -51.64
CA MET A 1 -9.65 -54.06 -50.27
C MET A 1 -8.77 -53.17 -49.39
N ALA A 2 -9.17 -51.91 -49.24
CA ALA A 2 -8.40 -50.91 -48.50
C ALA A 2 -9.04 -50.75 -47.13
N VAL A 3 -8.29 -51.08 -46.08
CA VAL A 3 -8.70 -50.92 -44.69
C VAL A 3 -8.39 -49.47 -44.27
N PHE A 4 -9.43 -48.66 -44.07
CA PHE A 4 -9.35 -47.38 -43.40
C PHE A 4 -9.16 -47.57 -41.90
N MET A 5 -7.99 -47.31 -41.38
CA MET A 5 -7.78 -47.13 -39.93
C MET A 5 -8.25 -45.70 -39.55
N ALA A 6 -9.36 -45.62 -38.87
CA ALA A 6 -9.81 -44.38 -38.23
C ALA A 6 -8.96 -44.14 -36.99
N GLY A 7 -8.01 -43.24 -37.07
CA GLY A 7 -7.31 -42.72 -35.90
C GLY A 7 -8.24 -41.80 -35.11
N ALA A 8 -8.70 -42.25 -33.97
CA ALA A 8 -9.40 -41.40 -33.01
C ALA A 8 -8.40 -40.37 -32.43
N THR A 9 -8.46 -39.14 -32.89
CA THR A 9 -7.82 -38.00 -32.26
C THR A 9 -8.50 -37.80 -30.90
N LEU A 10 -7.83 -38.18 -29.81
CA LEU A 10 -8.23 -37.75 -28.47
C LEU A 10 -8.15 -36.20 -28.47
N ALA A 11 -9.31 -35.58 -28.50
CA ALA A 11 -9.42 -34.16 -28.21
C ALA A 11 -8.91 -33.97 -26.76
N ALA A 12 -7.87 -33.19 -26.59
CA ALA A 12 -7.37 -32.77 -25.27
C ALA A 12 -8.54 -32.09 -24.54
N GLN A 13 -9.15 -32.78 -23.60
CA GLN A 13 -10.19 -32.20 -22.77
C GLN A 13 -9.55 -31.04 -21.97
N THR A 14 -10.13 -29.88 -22.09
CA THR A 14 -9.75 -28.74 -21.26
C THR A 14 -9.87 -29.16 -19.78
N PRO A 15 -8.85 -28.97 -18.95
CA PRO A 15 -8.95 -29.36 -17.55
C PRO A 15 -10.17 -28.68 -16.90
N PRO A 16 -10.90 -29.36 -16.03
CA PRO A 16 -12.08 -28.80 -15.38
C PRO A 16 -11.69 -27.59 -14.52
N THR A 17 -12.58 -26.61 -14.40
CA THR A 17 -12.38 -25.47 -13.51
C THR A 17 -12.63 -25.85 -12.05
N TRP A 18 -12.17 -25.00 -11.12
CA TRP A 18 -12.43 -25.22 -9.69
C TRP A 18 -13.93 -25.16 -9.38
N GLU A 19 -14.70 -24.31 -10.04
CA GLU A 19 -16.15 -24.17 -9.92
C GLU A 19 -16.88 -25.45 -10.38
N GLU A 20 -16.43 -26.04 -11.47
CA GLU A 20 -16.96 -27.30 -11.96
C GLU A 20 -16.69 -28.47 -11.00
N LEU A 21 -15.50 -28.49 -10.40
CA LEU A 21 -15.13 -29.52 -9.41
C LEU A 21 -15.87 -29.32 -8.09
N GLU A 22 -16.09 -28.07 -7.66
CA GLU A 22 -16.94 -27.76 -6.50
C GLU A 22 -18.40 -28.22 -6.73
N ALA A 23 -18.97 -27.91 -7.90
CA ALA A 23 -20.33 -28.36 -8.26
C ALA A 23 -20.47 -29.87 -8.27
N ARG A 24 -19.40 -30.62 -8.57
CA ARG A 24 -19.34 -32.11 -8.50
C ARG A 24 -19.05 -32.65 -7.10
N GLN A 25 -18.93 -31.78 -6.09
CA GLN A 25 -18.55 -32.12 -4.71
C GLN A 25 -17.22 -32.89 -4.61
N ALA A 26 -16.27 -32.59 -5.50
CA ALA A 26 -14.97 -33.23 -5.52
C ALA A 26 -14.18 -32.90 -4.24
N ARG A 27 -13.24 -33.79 -3.91
CA ARG A 27 -12.33 -33.60 -2.78
C ARG A 27 -10.89 -33.47 -3.25
N ILE A 28 -10.11 -32.68 -2.56
CA ILE A 28 -8.68 -32.51 -2.83
C ILE A 28 -7.95 -33.77 -2.35
N ALA A 29 -7.39 -34.54 -3.28
CA ALA A 29 -6.63 -35.75 -2.97
C ALA A 29 -5.16 -35.42 -2.57
N GLY A 30 -4.61 -34.32 -3.06
CA GLY A 30 -3.23 -33.93 -2.77
C GLY A 30 -2.93 -32.50 -3.16
N ILE A 31 -1.80 -31.99 -2.66
CA ILE A 31 -1.29 -30.65 -2.95
C ILE A 31 0.16 -30.77 -3.39
N ASP A 32 0.45 -30.38 -4.63
CA ASP A 32 1.78 -30.36 -5.21
C ASP A 32 2.25 -28.92 -5.33
N VAL A 33 3.36 -28.59 -4.67
CA VAL A 33 3.95 -27.25 -4.74
C VAL A 33 5.13 -27.27 -5.72
N ARG A 34 5.13 -26.36 -6.67
CA ARG A 34 6.17 -26.18 -7.67
C ARG A 34 6.63 -24.73 -7.65
N VAL A 35 7.81 -24.50 -7.13
CA VAL A 35 8.44 -23.19 -7.09
C VAL A 35 9.35 -23.05 -8.30
N GLY A 36 9.10 -22.07 -9.16
CA GLY A 36 9.90 -21.74 -10.34
C GLY A 36 10.88 -20.63 -10.05
N ASP A 37 12.01 -20.65 -10.78
CA ASP A 37 13.04 -19.63 -10.69
C ASP A 37 12.60 -18.27 -11.26
N VAL A 38 13.43 -17.25 -11.05
CA VAL A 38 13.20 -15.87 -11.54
C VAL A 38 13.08 -15.83 -13.07
N PHE A 39 13.96 -16.56 -13.77
CA PHE A 39 13.96 -16.69 -15.23
C PHE A 39 13.63 -18.12 -15.64
N ASP A 40 12.71 -18.25 -16.57
CA ASP A 40 12.39 -19.55 -17.20
C ASP A 40 13.36 -19.81 -18.35
N LEU A 41 14.42 -20.59 -18.08
CA LEU A 41 15.44 -20.90 -19.07
C LEU A 41 14.96 -21.82 -20.20
N SER A 42 13.74 -22.35 -20.14
CA SER A 42 13.12 -23.06 -21.26
C SER A 42 12.67 -22.10 -22.38
N LEU A 43 12.45 -20.82 -22.02
CA LEU A 43 12.05 -19.79 -22.96
C LEU A 43 13.28 -19.14 -23.63
N PRO A 44 13.35 -19.10 -24.97
CA PRO A 44 14.52 -18.54 -25.68
C PRO A 44 14.85 -17.09 -25.32
N ASN A 45 13.83 -16.28 -25.04
CA ASN A 45 13.97 -14.87 -24.65
C ASN A 45 14.42 -14.66 -23.20
N GLU A 46 14.37 -15.67 -22.35
CA GLU A 46 14.85 -15.64 -20.98
C GLU A 46 16.16 -16.43 -20.79
N ASN A 47 16.50 -17.32 -21.72
CA ASN A 47 17.72 -18.14 -21.69
C ASN A 47 18.94 -17.39 -22.23
N HIS A 48 19.35 -16.36 -21.53
CA HIS A 48 20.55 -15.58 -21.82
C HIS A 48 21.47 -15.52 -20.59
N TRP A 49 22.67 -14.97 -20.74
CA TRP A 49 23.69 -14.99 -19.68
C TRP A 49 23.19 -14.33 -18.37
N ILE A 50 22.42 -13.23 -18.47
CA ILE A 50 21.84 -12.55 -17.28
C ILE A 50 20.87 -13.48 -16.57
N GLY A 51 19.94 -14.15 -17.31
CA GLY A 51 18.98 -15.06 -16.73
C GLY A 51 19.63 -16.23 -15.99
N ARG A 52 20.66 -16.84 -16.60
CA ARG A 52 21.43 -17.94 -15.97
C ARG A 52 22.17 -17.48 -14.73
N THR A 53 22.84 -16.32 -14.79
CA THR A 53 23.56 -15.76 -13.63
C THR A 53 22.58 -15.39 -12.51
N ALA A 54 21.43 -14.81 -12.84
CA ALA A 54 20.42 -14.48 -11.87
C ALA A 54 19.88 -15.73 -11.15
N ASN A 55 19.50 -16.77 -11.89
CA ASN A 55 19.04 -18.03 -11.27
C ASN A 55 20.14 -18.73 -10.45
N PHE A 56 21.40 -18.64 -10.87
CA PHE A 56 22.53 -19.18 -10.11
C PHE A 56 22.75 -18.47 -8.77
N LEU A 57 22.54 -17.15 -8.72
CA LEU A 57 22.69 -16.34 -7.52
C LEU A 57 21.41 -16.31 -6.65
N HIS A 58 20.28 -16.70 -7.22
CA HIS A 58 19.00 -16.70 -6.54
C HIS A 58 18.86 -17.88 -5.58
N ILE A 59 18.40 -17.61 -4.37
CA ILE A 59 17.99 -18.65 -3.43
C ILE A 59 16.50 -18.85 -3.55
N GLN A 60 16.11 -19.97 -4.16
CA GLN A 60 14.72 -20.31 -4.41
C GLN A 60 13.88 -20.37 -3.12
N THR A 61 12.65 -19.92 -3.18
CA THR A 61 11.69 -20.00 -2.08
C THR A 61 11.45 -21.45 -1.68
N ARG A 62 11.54 -21.72 -0.40
CA ARG A 62 11.33 -23.08 0.15
C ARG A 62 9.85 -23.45 0.04
N GLU A 63 9.53 -24.66 -0.43
CA GLU A 63 8.16 -25.15 -0.55
C GLU A 63 7.32 -24.99 0.74
N GLN A 64 7.93 -25.17 1.90
CA GLN A 64 7.23 -25.02 3.18
C GLN A 64 6.70 -23.60 3.41
N VAL A 65 7.30 -22.55 2.81
CA VAL A 65 6.81 -21.18 2.88
C VAL A 65 5.48 -21.06 2.12
N VAL A 66 5.42 -21.68 0.94
CA VAL A 66 4.20 -21.73 0.12
C VAL A 66 3.13 -22.59 0.82
N ARG A 67 3.48 -23.79 1.29
CA ARG A 67 2.53 -24.73 1.92
C ARG A 67 1.82 -24.12 3.13
N ARG A 68 2.50 -23.28 3.92
CA ARG A 68 1.90 -22.61 5.10
C ARG A 68 0.83 -21.58 4.75
N GLU A 69 0.83 -21.07 3.52
CA GLU A 69 -0.16 -20.11 3.04
C GLU A 69 -1.39 -20.78 2.39
N ILE A 70 -1.34 -22.10 2.18
CA ILE A 70 -2.47 -22.86 1.63
C ILE A 70 -3.46 -23.17 2.76
N PRO A 71 -4.70 -22.64 2.70
CA PRO A 71 -5.67 -22.78 3.79
C PRO A 71 -6.46 -24.10 3.77
N PHE A 72 -6.23 -24.98 2.78
CA PHE A 72 -6.88 -26.27 2.62
C PHE A 72 -5.86 -27.42 2.66
N LYS A 73 -6.32 -28.63 2.91
CA LYS A 73 -5.50 -29.84 3.05
C LYS A 73 -6.09 -31.01 2.26
N PRO A 74 -5.31 -32.08 2.02
CA PRO A 74 -5.85 -33.31 1.44
C PRO A 74 -7.02 -33.86 2.27
N GLY A 75 -8.10 -34.25 1.58
CA GLY A 75 -9.37 -34.70 2.16
C GLY A 75 -10.45 -33.61 2.24
N ASP A 76 -10.09 -32.32 2.17
CA ASP A 76 -11.06 -31.24 2.20
C ASP A 76 -11.92 -31.22 0.92
N PRO A 77 -13.19 -30.80 0.99
CA PRO A 77 -14.00 -30.54 -0.20
C PRO A 77 -13.40 -29.40 -1.01
N VAL A 78 -13.54 -29.45 -2.34
CA VAL A 78 -13.15 -28.34 -3.21
C VAL A 78 -14.00 -27.12 -2.88
N ASN A 79 -13.35 -25.99 -2.67
CA ASN A 79 -13.96 -24.68 -2.49
C ASN A 79 -13.22 -23.68 -3.38
N ALA A 80 -13.81 -23.34 -4.52
CA ALA A 80 -13.21 -22.51 -5.55
C ALA A 80 -12.83 -21.12 -5.00
N ARG A 81 -13.70 -20.50 -4.19
CA ARG A 81 -13.45 -19.21 -3.55
C ARG A 81 -12.20 -19.26 -2.66
N LEU A 82 -12.06 -20.28 -1.81
CA LEU A 82 -10.91 -20.44 -0.91
C LEU A 82 -9.60 -20.65 -1.69
N ILE A 83 -9.67 -21.34 -2.82
CA ILE A 83 -8.51 -21.55 -3.69
C ILE A 83 -8.08 -20.25 -4.36
N HIS A 84 -9.00 -19.47 -4.91
CA HIS A 84 -8.70 -18.16 -5.48
C HIS A 84 -8.19 -17.15 -4.44
N GLU A 85 -8.70 -17.24 -3.21
CA GLU A 85 -8.19 -16.47 -2.08
C GLU A 85 -6.73 -16.83 -1.76
N ALA A 86 -6.40 -18.13 -1.76
CA ALA A 86 -5.03 -18.59 -1.57
C ALA A 86 -4.09 -18.09 -2.68
N GLU A 87 -4.52 -18.10 -3.93
CA GLU A 87 -3.76 -17.51 -5.04
C GLU A 87 -3.50 -16.01 -4.83
N ARG A 88 -4.53 -15.24 -4.49
CA ARG A 88 -4.38 -13.80 -4.19
C ARG A 88 -3.41 -13.57 -3.04
N ASN A 89 -3.53 -14.34 -1.96
CA ASN A 89 -2.63 -14.27 -0.82
C ASN A 89 -1.18 -14.52 -1.21
N LEU A 90 -0.92 -15.57 -1.99
CA LEU A 90 0.43 -15.85 -2.50
C LEU A 90 0.97 -14.70 -3.36
N ARG A 91 0.15 -14.07 -4.21
CA ARG A 91 0.56 -12.90 -5.01
C ARG A 91 0.85 -11.66 -4.17
N THR A 92 0.41 -11.57 -2.92
CA THR A 92 0.77 -10.46 -2.03
C THR A 92 2.23 -10.51 -1.55
N PHE A 93 2.88 -11.66 -1.65
CA PHE A 93 4.27 -11.79 -1.26
C PHE A 93 5.19 -11.17 -2.31
N ARG A 94 6.07 -10.27 -1.87
CA ARG A 94 6.97 -9.50 -2.74
C ARG A 94 8.06 -10.33 -3.41
N PHE A 95 8.22 -11.58 -3.00
CA PHE A 95 9.18 -12.52 -3.58
C PHE A 95 8.57 -13.45 -4.64
N PHE A 96 7.27 -13.39 -4.87
CA PHE A 96 6.65 -14.03 -6.01
C PHE A 96 6.33 -13.02 -7.12
N LYS A 97 6.66 -13.39 -8.35
CA LYS A 97 6.23 -12.68 -9.55
C LYS A 97 4.80 -13.04 -9.91
N ASP A 98 4.45 -14.32 -9.74
CA ASP A 98 3.14 -14.87 -10.01
C ASP A 98 2.88 -16.10 -9.13
N ALA A 99 1.59 -16.39 -8.90
CA ALA A 99 1.12 -17.57 -8.21
C ALA A 99 -0.21 -18.01 -8.81
N GLN A 100 -0.32 -19.32 -9.11
CA GLN A 100 -1.50 -19.95 -9.66
C GLN A 100 -1.72 -21.30 -8.98
N ILE A 101 -2.97 -21.70 -8.80
CA ILE A 101 -3.37 -23.00 -8.27
C ILE A 101 -4.27 -23.65 -9.29
N ASP A 102 -3.76 -24.66 -9.99
CA ASP A 102 -4.48 -25.35 -11.07
C ASP A 102 -4.98 -26.72 -10.59
N PRO A 103 -6.17 -27.13 -11.01
CA PRO A 103 -6.63 -28.49 -10.77
C PRO A 103 -5.94 -29.48 -11.74
N GLN A 104 -5.47 -30.57 -11.21
CA GLN A 104 -5.03 -31.71 -11.98
C GLN A 104 -5.86 -32.94 -11.58
N VAL A 105 -6.60 -33.50 -12.53
CA VAL A 105 -7.40 -34.69 -12.31
C VAL A 105 -6.65 -35.86 -12.93
N ASP A 106 -6.38 -36.89 -12.16
CA ASP A 106 -5.73 -38.11 -12.65
C ASP A 106 -6.74 -39.08 -13.29
N GLU A 107 -6.24 -40.19 -13.84
CA GLU A 107 -7.05 -41.21 -14.51
C GLU A 107 -8.09 -41.86 -13.58
N THR A 108 -7.90 -41.80 -12.27
CA THR A 108 -8.83 -42.32 -11.25
C THR A 108 -9.89 -41.32 -10.85
N GLY A 109 -9.81 -40.07 -11.36
CA GLY A 109 -10.70 -38.97 -10.99
C GLY A 109 -10.28 -38.25 -9.71
N ALA A 110 -9.09 -38.54 -9.16
CA ALA A 110 -8.59 -37.87 -7.97
C ALA A 110 -8.07 -36.46 -8.33
N VAL A 111 -8.54 -35.44 -7.58
CA VAL A 111 -8.22 -34.03 -7.81
C VAL A 111 -7.01 -33.62 -7.00
N ARG A 112 -5.96 -33.16 -7.66
CA ARG A 112 -4.77 -32.58 -7.03
C ARG A 112 -4.73 -31.07 -7.26
N ALA A 113 -4.41 -30.31 -6.23
CA ALA A 113 -4.15 -28.88 -6.35
C ALA A 113 -2.65 -28.66 -6.65
N VAL A 114 -2.33 -28.21 -7.86
CA VAL A 114 -0.96 -27.91 -8.27
C VAL A 114 -0.72 -26.43 -8.07
N VAL A 115 0.00 -26.09 -7.00
CA VAL A 115 0.39 -24.73 -6.65
C VAL A 115 1.67 -24.39 -7.39
N ARG A 116 1.58 -23.52 -8.39
CA ARG A 116 2.73 -23.03 -9.14
C ARG A 116 3.03 -21.60 -8.69
N THR A 117 4.22 -21.38 -8.17
CA THR A 117 4.73 -20.05 -7.90
C THR A 117 5.96 -19.79 -8.76
N ARG A 118 6.18 -18.55 -9.14
CA ARG A 118 7.38 -18.10 -9.81
C ARG A 118 8.06 -17.05 -8.95
N ASP A 119 9.31 -17.29 -8.59
CA ASP A 119 10.05 -16.35 -7.78
C ASP A 119 10.32 -15.04 -8.56
N ALA A 120 10.34 -13.94 -7.84
CA ALA A 120 10.86 -12.67 -8.32
C ALA A 120 12.33 -12.53 -7.89
N TRP A 121 13.09 -11.65 -8.54
CA TRP A 121 14.39 -11.24 -8.03
C TRP A 121 14.22 -10.48 -6.71
N THR A 122 14.72 -11.04 -5.61
CA THR A 122 14.42 -10.58 -4.24
C THR A 122 15.47 -9.64 -3.67
N LEU A 123 16.75 -9.86 -4.03
CA LEU A 123 17.83 -8.96 -3.61
C LEU A 123 17.88 -7.74 -4.53
N LYS A 124 17.48 -6.60 -4.02
CA LYS A 124 17.44 -5.33 -4.76
C LYS A 124 18.33 -4.30 -4.07
N GLY A 125 19.43 -3.94 -4.74
CA GLY A 125 20.10 -2.68 -4.48
C GLY A 125 19.37 -1.59 -5.26
N SER A 126 18.99 -0.51 -4.63
CA SER A 126 18.41 0.64 -5.32
C SER A 126 19.09 1.93 -4.87
N ALA A 127 19.35 2.81 -5.85
CA ALA A 127 19.63 4.20 -5.59
C ALA A 127 18.37 4.96 -5.95
N GLY A 128 17.79 5.67 -4.99
CA GLY A 128 16.61 6.49 -5.16
C GLY A 128 17.02 7.94 -5.31
N PHE A 129 16.43 8.61 -6.27
CA PHE A 129 16.46 10.05 -6.38
C PHE A 129 15.02 10.51 -6.55
N THR A 130 14.56 11.34 -5.63
CA THR A 130 13.24 11.98 -5.74
C THR A 130 13.44 13.48 -5.75
N GLN A 131 12.87 14.15 -6.71
CA GLN A 131 12.80 15.60 -6.77
C GLN A 131 11.35 15.99 -6.99
N VAL A 132 10.77 16.65 -6.01
CA VAL A 132 9.39 17.16 -6.06
C VAL A 132 9.35 18.48 -5.31
N GLY A 133 8.67 19.49 -5.87
CA GLY A 133 8.50 20.77 -5.21
C GLY A 133 9.82 21.47 -4.85
N GLY A 134 10.82 21.41 -5.74
CA GLY A 134 12.15 22.02 -5.50
C GLY A 134 13.04 21.26 -4.52
N GLN A 135 12.51 20.31 -3.77
CA GLN A 135 13.27 19.52 -2.79
C GLN A 135 13.82 18.24 -3.41
N ARG A 136 15.02 17.86 -3.00
CA ARG A 136 15.74 16.68 -3.48
C ARG A 136 15.97 15.70 -2.35
N ASN A 137 15.50 14.48 -2.55
CA ASN A 137 15.82 13.36 -1.69
C ASN A 137 16.74 12.42 -2.46
N PHE A 138 17.72 11.92 -1.77
CA PHE A 138 18.65 10.94 -2.31
C PHE A 138 18.76 9.79 -1.32
N GLY A 139 18.75 8.57 -1.82
CA GLY A 139 18.85 7.41 -0.95
C GLY A 139 19.45 6.19 -1.63
N PHE A 140 19.94 5.28 -0.80
CA PHE A 140 20.32 3.93 -1.17
C PHE A 140 19.53 2.96 -0.32
N SER A 141 19.11 1.86 -0.91
CA SER A 141 18.55 0.77 -0.13
C SER A 141 19.07 -0.57 -0.63
N LEU A 142 19.26 -1.47 0.31
CA LEU A 142 19.43 -2.89 0.07
C LEU A 142 18.20 -3.59 0.65
N HIS A 143 17.46 -4.27 -0.20
CA HIS A 143 16.24 -4.97 0.16
C HIS A 143 16.34 -6.42 -0.27
N GLU A 144 16.26 -7.34 0.67
CA GLU A 144 16.12 -8.78 0.43
C GLU A 144 14.73 -9.21 0.91
N ALA A 145 13.87 -9.58 -0.04
CA ALA A 145 12.48 -9.94 0.26
C ALA A 145 12.27 -11.43 0.57
N ASN A 146 13.30 -12.25 0.42
CA ASN A 146 13.24 -13.70 0.62
C ASN A 146 14.51 -14.26 1.30
N PHE A 147 14.92 -13.65 2.38
CA PHE A 147 16.17 -13.98 3.05
C PHE A 147 16.31 -15.48 3.28
N LEU A 148 17.34 -16.09 2.66
CA LEU A 148 17.64 -17.52 2.66
C LEU A 148 16.48 -18.43 2.19
N GLY A 149 15.57 -17.92 1.35
CA GLY A 149 14.42 -18.67 0.84
C GLY A 149 13.27 -18.87 1.84
N TYR A 150 13.30 -18.16 2.98
CA TYR A 150 12.29 -18.29 4.03
C TYR A 150 11.15 -17.28 3.96
N GLY A 151 11.07 -16.47 2.89
CA GLY A 151 10.05 -15.42 2.76
C GLY A 151 10.16 -14.30 3.79
N LYS A 152 11.38 -14.06 4.31
CA LYS A 152 11.66 -13.01 5.29
C LYS A 152 12.19 -11.78 4.58
N ASP A 153 11.69 -10.62 4.97
CA ASP A 153 11.96 -9.35 4.31
C ASP A 153 12.93 -8.55 5.17
N LEU A 154 14.07 -8.16 4.61
CA LEU A 154 15.09 -7.35 5.27
C LEU A 154 15.38 -6.12 4.43
N ILE A 155 15.25 -4.93 5.03
CA ILE A 155 15.55 -3.66 4.38
C ILE A 155 16.58 -2.91 5.19
N LEU A 156 17.64 -2.50 4.52
CA LEU A 156 18.62 -1.54 5.00
C LEU A 156 18.58 -0.35 4.05
N SER A 157 18.38 0.85 4.55
CA SER A 157 18.39 2.04 3.70
C SER A 157 19.02 3.24 4.39
N HIS A 158 19.64 4.06 3.55
CA HIS A 158 20.05 5.42 3.87
C HIS A 158 19.28 6.37 2.98
N GLU A 159 18.63 7.36 3.56
CA GLU A 159 17.94 8.42 2.84
C GLU A 159 18.39 9.77 3.37
N ARG A 160 18.61 10.71 2.47
CA ARG A 160 18.88 12.09 2.79
C ARG A 160 17.78 12.96 2.19
N THR A 161 17.03 13.62 3.06
CA THR A 161 16.02 14.62 2.71
C THR A 161 16.57 16.02 3.02
N PRO A 162 15.92 17.09 2.57
CA PRO A 162 16.28 18.44 2.98
C PRO A 162 16.21 18.66 4.49
N GLU A 163 15.37 17.92 5.18
CA GLU A 163 15.13 18.06 6.61
C GLU A 163 16.11 17.24 7.45
N ARG A 164 16.42 16.01 7.01
CA ARG A 164 17.24 15.08 7.80
C ARG A 164 17.82 13.95 6.98
N SER A 165 18.83 13.29 7.52
CA SER A 165 19.23 11.95 7.07
C SER A 165 18.56 10.88 7.92
N ILE A 166 18.24 9.74 7.28
CA ILE A 166 17.50 8.64 7.87
C ILE A 166 18.19 7.32 7.52
N GLU A 167 18.67 6.61 8.53
CA GLU A 167 19.15 5.23 8.41
C GLU A 167 18.04 4.30 8.86
N THR A 168 17.61 3.38 8.00
CA THR A 168 16.52 2.45 8.33
C THR A 168 17.03 1.02 8.32
N MET A 169 16.68 0.27 9.35
CA MET A 169 16.72 -1.18 9.39
C MET A 169 15.30 -1.70 9.65
N GLN A 170 14.78 -2.51 8.73
CA GLN A 170 13.45 -3.15 8.87
C GLN A 170 13.58 -4.65 8.66
N TYR A 171 12.90 -5.42 9.50
CA TYR A 171 12.74 -6.86 9.37
C TYR A 171 11.26 -7.20 9.45
N LEU A 172 10.77 -7.94 8.44
CA LEU A 172 9.40 -8.43 8.38
C LEU A 172 9.41 -9.95 8.18
N ASP A 173 8.78 -10.67 9.10
CA ASP A 173 8.58 -12.11 9.02
C ASP A 173 7.08 -12.42 9.12
N ARG A 174 6.47 -12.81 8.01
CA ARG A 174 5.04 -13.10 7.94
C ARG A 174 4.66 -14.46 8.51
N GLN A 175 5.63 -15.29 8.85
CA GLN A 175 5.47 -16.64 9.37
C GLN A 175 6.46 -16.92 10.51
N ILE A 176 6.52 -15.99 11.50
CA ILE A 176 7.49 -16.10 12.58
C ILE A 176 7.39 -17.48 13.26
N LEU A 177 8.52 -18.14 13.44
CA LEU A 177 8.61 -19.51 13.97
C LEU A 177 7.75 -20.54 13.22
N GLY A 178 7.42 -20.27 11.96
CA GLY A 178 6.58 -21.14 11.13
C GLY A 178 5.08 -21.09 11.46
N THR A 179 4.64 -20.11 12.22
CA THR A 179 3.25 -19.88 12.60
C THR A 179 2.56 -18.91 11.62
N GLN A 180 1.28 -18.60 11.86
CA GLN A 180 0.55 -17.55 11.14
C GLN A 180 0.74 -16.15 11.72
N TRP A 181 1.66 -15.98 12.68
CA TRP A 181 1.99 -14.69 13.25
C TRP A 181 2.99 -13.96 12.36
N THR A 182 2.81 -12.65 12.27
CA THR A 182 3.67 -11.72 11.55
C THR A 182 4.42 -10.87 12.55
N LEU A 183 5.72 -10.74 12.39
CA LEU A 183 6.56 -9.78 13.11
C LEU A 183 7.03 -8.71 12.12
N ASP A 184 6.73 -7.43 12.40
CA ASP A 184 7.31 -6.27 11.73
C ASP A 184 8.10 -5.47 12.76
N SER A 185 9.40 -5.28 12.50
CA SER A 185 10.29 -4.50 13.34
C SER A 185 11.03 -3.49 12.49
N ARG A 186 10.98 -2.21 12.89
CA ARG A 186 11.68 -1.11 12.22
C ARG A 186 12.41 -0.26 13.22
N TYR A 187 13.67 0.01 12.93
CA TYR A 187 14.50 0.94 13.65
C TYR A 187 15.07 1.98 12.70
N GLN A 188 14.91 3.24 13.04
CA GLN A 188 15.44 4.35 12.25
C GLN A 188 16.28 5.26 13.15
N VAL A 189 17.47 5.58 12.66
CA VAL A 189 18.31 6.64 13.20
C VAL A 189 18.14 7.86 12.30
N LEU A 190 17.74 8.96 12.88
CA LEU A 190 17.57 10.24 12.23
C LEU A 190 18.76 11.14 12.58
N SER A 191 19.13 12.10 11.73
CA SER A 191 20.18 13.08 12.10
C SER A 191 19.80 13.91 13.33
N ASP A 192 18.52 13.99 13.66
CA ASP A 192 17.93 14.76 14.75
C ASP A 192 17.12 13.88 15.74
N GLY A 193 17.30 12.55 15.70
CA GLY A 193 16.59 11.68 16.62
C GLY A 193 16.55 10.20 16.23
N LYS A 194 15.47 9.52 16.60
CA LYS A 194 15.29 8.10 16.32
C LYS A 194 13.82 7.71 16.35
N THR A 195 13.47 6.66 15.60
CA THR A 195 12.16 6.00 15.69
C THR A 195 12.31 4.51 15.88
N ARG A 196 11.36 3.90 16.56
CA ARG A 196 11.27 2.46 16.79
C ARG A 196 9.84 2.01 16.59
N TYR A 197 9.69 0.89 15.93
CA TYR A 197 8.40 0.26 15.68
C TYR A 197 8.55 -1.23 15.83
N LEU A 198 7.62 -1.85 16.55
CA LEU A 198 7.52 -3.30 16.69
C LEU A 198 6.05 -3.67 16.65
N GLU A 199 5.69 -4.59 15.76
CA GLU A 199 4.35 -5.17 15.71
C GLU A 199 4.46 -6.69 15.65
N LEU A 200 3.71 -7.36 16.52
CA LEU A 200 3.44 -8.78 16.48
C LEU A 200 1.95 -8.97 16.24
N SER A 201 1.57 -9.53 15.11
CA SER A 201 0.17 -9.67 14.74
C SER A 201 -0.14 -11.03 14.16
N LYS A 202 -1.37 -11.50 14.39
CA LYS A 202 -2.00 -12.59 13.66
C LYS A 202 -3.13 -11.99 12.82
N PRO A 203 -2.84 -11.58 11.57
CA PRO A 203 -3.83 -10.93 10.72
C PRO A 203 -4.88 -11.92 10.21
N TYR A 204 -6.01 -11.41 9.75
CA TYR A 204 -6.92 -12.18 8.94
C TYR A 204 -6.24 -12.46 7.59
N ARG A 205 -5.92 -13.73 7.32
CA ARG A 205 -5.33 -14.16 6.05
C ARG A 205 -6.37 -14.55 5.03
N GLY A 206 -7.57 -14.80 5.47
CA GLY A 206 -8.71 -15.17 4.67
C GLY A 206 -10.02 -14.74 5.31
N LEU A 207 -11.07 -14.81 4.52
CA LEU A 207 -12.41 -14.47 4.95
C LEU A 207 -12.87 -15.33 6.13
N GLU A 208 -12.47 -16.61 6.13
CA GLU A 208 -12.84 -17.64 7.13
C GLU A 208 -11.90 -17.67 8.33
N THR A 209 -10.87 -16.82 8.37
CA THR A 209 -10.00 -16.73 9.55
C THR A 209 -10.83 -16.32 10.77
N PRO A 210 -10.89 -17.13 11.85
CA PRO A 210 -11.87 -16.91 12.92
C PRO A 210 -11.54 -15.72 13.82
N TRP A 211 -10.27 -15.38 13.97
CA TRP A 211 -9.85 -14.30 14.86
C TRP A 211 -8.51 -13.69 14.44
N SER A 212 -8.30 -12.45 14.85
CA SER A 212 -7.03 -11.72 14.70
C SER A 212 -6.60 -11.12 16.02
N MET A 213 -5.31 -10.84 16.14
CA MET A 213 -4.73 -10.16 17.30
C MET A 213 -3.52 -9.34 16.89
N THR A 214 -3.36 -8.15 17.47
CA THR A 214 -2.25 -7.24 17.18
C THR A 214 -1.72 -6.65 18.47
N PHE A 215 -0.40 -6.72 18.62
CA PHE A 215 0.36 -5.99 19.63
C PHE A 215 1.32 -5.06 18.91
N ARG A 216 1.28 -3.76 19.21
CA ARG A 216 2.14 -2.77 18.60
C ARG A 216 2.78 -1.89 19.64
N ALA A 217 4.08 -1.65 19.51
CA ALA A 217 4.83 -0.67 20.27
C ALA A 217 5.53 0.27 19.31
N SER A 218 5.45 1.56 19.57
CA SER A 218 6.15 2.58 18.77
C SER A 218 6.74 3.66 19.65
N SER A 219 7.88 4.22 19.24
CA SER A 219 8.41 5.45 19.82
C SER A 219 9.07 6.28 18.73
N SER A 220 8.91 7.59 18.82
CA SER A 220 9.54 8.57 17.96
C SER A 220 10.09 9.70 18.82
N ASP A 221 11.32 10.12 18.55
CA ASP A 221 11.98 11.24 19.19
C ASP A 221 12.71 11.99 18.06
N ALA A 222 12.19 13.15 17.66
CA ALA A 222 12.70 13.91 16.51
C ALA A 222 12.27 15.36 16.57
N ILE A 223 12.94 16.21 15.79
CA ILE A 223 12.52 17.59 15.57
C ILE A 223 11.33 17.59 14.59
N GLN A 224 10.25 18.22 14.97
CA GLN A 224 9.12 18.49 14.09
C GLN A 224 9.16 19.90 13.56
N SER A 225 8.81 20.06 12.28
CA SER A 225 8.79 21.36 11.61
C SER A 225 7.38 21.68 11.14
N VAL A 226 6.99 22.93 11.34
CA VAL A 226 5.78 23.52 10.76
C VAL A 226 6.20 24.51 9.68
N TYR A 227 5.60 24.39 8.50
CA TYR A 227 6.00 25.16 7.34
C TYR A 227 5.01 26.28 7.02
N ASN A 228 5.53 27.35 6.45
CA ASN A 228 4.74 28.44 5.87
C ASN A 228 5.44 28.93 4.61
N GLN A 229 4.75 28.93 3.47
CA GLN A 229 5.30 29.37 2.19
C GLN A 229 6.67 28.72 1.87
N GLU A 230 6.71 27.38 1.93
CA GLU A 230 7.90 26.56 1.63
C GLU A 230 9.05 26.67 2.64
N ARG A 231 8.92 27.49 3.69
CA ARG A 231 9.93 27.72 4.71
C ARG A 231 9.52 27.16 6.06
N THR A 232 10.49 26.75 6.85
CA THR A 232 10.23 26.33 8.22
C THR A 232 9.83 27.55 9.07
N ALA A 233 8.57 27.57 9.47
CA ALA A 233 8.02 28.62 10.34
C ALA A 233 8.38 28.38 11.80
N TYR A 234 8.19 27.17 12.27
CA TYR A 234 8.45 26.73 13.64
C TYR A 234 9.14 25.37 13.63
N ALA A 235 9.98 25.14 14.63
CA ALA A 235 10.57 23.83 14.93
C ALA A 235 10.52 23.57 16.43
N PHE A 236 10.33 22.31 16.82
CA PHE A 236 10.30 21.87 18.22
C PHE A 236 10.63 20.39 18.31
N ALA A 237 11.22 19.97 19.43
CA ALA A 237 11.39 18.56 19.73
C ALA A 237 10.03 17.92 20.01
N SER A 238 9.80 16.72 19.48
CA SER A 238 8.60 15.92 19.74
C SER A 238 9.01 14.50 20.12
N ARG A 239 8.51 14.05 21.26
CA ARG A 239 8.64 12.66 21.70
C ARG A 239 7.28 12.04 21.78
N GLN A 240 7.09 10.95 21.04
CA GLN A 240 5.84 10.21 21.00
C GLN A 240 6.08 8.74 21.32
N GLU A 241 5.24 8.17 22.14
CA GLU A 241 5.25 6.75 22.51
C GLU A 241 3.83 6.20 22.36
N GLY A 242 3.71 4.98 21.83
CA GLY A 242 2.42 4.31 21.64
C GLY A 242 2.50 2.83 21.94
N LEU A 243 1.49 2.30 22.61
CA LEU A 243 1.26 0.87 22.76
C LEU A 243 -0.21 0.58 22.38
N LEU A 244 -0.41 -0.44 21.58
CA LEU A 244 -1.72 -0.95 21.17
C LEU A 244 -1.76 -2.46 21.41
N ALA A 245 -2.84 -2.91 22.03
CA ALA A 245 -3.20 -4.32 22.05
C ALA A 245 -4.67 -4.45 21.66
N GLU A 246 -4.94 -5.10 20.54
CA GLU A 246 -6.30 -5.27 20.03
C GLU A 246 -6.52 -6.69 19.52
N GLY A 247 -7.76 -7.18 19.67
CA GLY A 247 -8.18 -8.46 19.14
C GLY A 247 -9.58 -8.37 18.57
N SER A 248 -9.87 -9.24 17.59
CA SER A 248 -11.20 -9.32 17.00
C SER A 248 -11.55 -10.75 16.60
N MET A 249 -12.84 -11.04 16.54
CA MET A 249 -13.40 -12.33 16.14
C MET A 249 -14.35 -12.13 14.96
N ALA A 250 -14.29 -13.04 13.99
CA ALA A 250 -15.22 -13.10 12.88
C ALA A 250 -16.52 -13.79 13.32
N THR A 251 -17.68 -13.24 12.93
CA THR A 251 -19.00 -13.81 13.23
C THR A 251 -19.40 -14.93 12.26
N GLY A 252 -18.53 -15.26 11.29
CA GLY A 252 -18.78 -16.18 10.21
C GLY A 252 -18.82 -15.48 8.84
N VAL A 253 -18.94 -16.28 7.79
CA VAL A 253 -19.00 -15.80 6.40
C VAL A 253 -20.40 -16.05 5.86
N VAL A 254 -21.04 -15.00 5.35
CA VAL A 254 -22.35 -15.09 4.68
C VAL A 254 -22.27 -14.34 3.36
N ASP A 255 -22.55 -15.01 2.26
CA ASP A 255 -22.54 -14.44 0.89
C ASP A 255 -21.25 -13.65 0.56
N GLY A 256 -20.09 -14.22 0.90
CA GLY A 256 -18.78 -13.56 0.64
C GLY A 256 -18.50 -12.36 1.55
N ARG A 257 -19.23 -12.20 2.66
CA ARG A 257 -19.07 -11.14 3.64
C ARG A 257 -18.64 -11.68 4.99
N ALA A 258 -17.67 -11.03 5.61
CA ALA A 258 -17.29 -11.29 6.99
C ALA A 258 -17.50 -10.02 7.83
N VAL A 259 -18.25 -10.16 8.90
CA VAL A 259 -18.35 -9.15 9.96
C VAL A 259 -17.42 -9.56 11.09
N ARG A 260 -16.72 -8.60 11.67
CA ARG A 260 -15.76 -8.84 12.74
C ARG A 260 -16.01 -7.87 13.86
N LEU A 261 -16.01 -8.38 15.08
CA LEU A 261 -16.19 -7.60 16.30
C LEU A 261 -14.94 -7.72 17.15
N GLY A 262 -14.50 -6.63 17.71
CA GLY A 262 -13.27 -6.60 18.49
C GLY A 262 -13.20 -5.48 19.48
N GLY A 263 -12.03 -5.32 20.05
CA GLY A 263 -11.71 -4.23 20.94
C GLY A 263 -10.28 -4.31 21.40
N GLY A 264 -9.85 -3.29 22.11
CA GLY A 264 -8.47 -3.19 22.54
C GLY A 264 -8.19 -2.07 23.51
N VAL A 265 -6.91 -1.95 23.80
CA VAL A 265 -6.33 -0.93 24.68
C VAL A 265 -5.40 -0.05 23.86
N ASP A 266 -5.57 1.25 23.99
CA ASP A 266 -4.75 2.29 23.38
C ASP A 266 -4.02 3.08 24.47
N LEU A 267 -2.69 3.10 24.41
CA LEU A 267 -1.87 3.89 25.32
C LEU A 267 -0.97 4.79 24.48
N SER A 268 -1.00 6.09 24.71
CA SER A 268 -0.09 7.02 24.03
C SER A 268 0.42 8.10 24.97
N ARG A 269 1.61 8.61 24.66
CA ARG A 269 2.24 9.73 25.34
C ARG A 269 2.90 10.61 24.27
N SER A 270 2.59 11.91 24.34
CA SER A 270 3.22 12.94 23.51
C SER A 270 3.81 14.02 24.41
N GLU A 271 5.05 14.37 24.18
CA GLU A 271 5.78 15.44 24.90
C GLU A 271 6.45 16.33 23.88
N TYR A 272 6.41 17.63 24.13
CA TYR A 272 6.92 18.64 23.23
C TYR A 272 7.94 19.53 23.93
N GLY A 273 9.02 19.83 23.22
CA GLY A 273 10.00 20.81 23.66
C GLY A 273 9.57 22.26 23.33
N PRO A 274 10.38 23.24 23.72
CA PRO A 274 10.11 24.64 23.44
C PRO A 274 10.06 24.92 21.93
N ILE A 275 9.15 25.79 21.51
CA ILE A 275 9.01 26.21 20.12
C ILE A 275 10.14 27.18 19.76
N GLN A 276 10.86 26.85 18.70
CA GLN A 276 11.77 27.75 18.01
C GLN A 276 11.02 28.43 16.86
N THR A 277 10.92 29.74 16.90
CA THR A 277 10.35 30.56 15.83
C THR A 277 11.45 30.92 14.84
N LEU A 278 11.23 30.57 13.55
CA LEU A 278 12.19 30.80 12.46
C LEU A 278 11.63 31.81 11.44
N ASP A 279 10.76 31.40 10.54
CA ASP A 279 10.16 32.27 9.50
C ASP A 279 8.62 32.11 9.51
N ALA A 280 8.02 32.53 10.64
CA ALA A 280 6.59 32.30 10.88
C ALA A 280 5.67 33.26 10.12
N GLY A 281 6.13 34.48 9.81
CA GLY A 281 5.27 35.53 9.25
C GLY A 281 4.07 35.80 10.15
N ASN A 282 2.86 35.69 9.59
CA ASN A 282 1.60 35.83 10.31
C ASN A 282 0.98 34.49 10.79
N LEU A 283 1.72 33.39 10.65
CA LEU A 283 1.22 32.08 11.09
C LEU A 283 1.22 32.02 12.62
N PRO A 284 0.11 31.68 13.27
CA PRO A 284 0.08 31.50 14.72
C PRO A 284 0.96 30.31 15.14
N ALA A 285 1.59 30.41 16.31
CA ALA A 285 2.38 29.32 16.85
C ALA A 285 1.51 28.08 17.12
N PRO A 286 2.03 26.86 16.89
CA PRO A 286 1.30 25.64 17.18
C PRO A 286 0.99 25.53 18.67
N ALA A 287 -0.21 25.07 18.99
CA ALA A 287 -0.61 24.82 20.38
C ALA A 287 -0.06 23.46 20.83
N LEU A 288 1.16 23.43 21.33
CA LEU A 288 1.78 22.22 21.87
C LEU A 288 1.20 21.91 23.25
N THR A 289 0.75 20.68 23.45
CA THR A 289 0.22 20.25 24.74
C THR A 289 0.65 18.80 24.98
N ASP A 290 1.43 18.58 26.03
CA ASP A 290 1.77 17.23 26.46
C ASP A 290 0.52 16.45 26.77
N ARG A 291 0.49 15.17 26.39
CA ARG A 291 -0.65 14.30 26.57
C ARG A 291 -0.19 12.89 26.96
N ARG A 292 -0.87 12.36 27.95
CA ARG A 292 -0.88 10.94 28.26
C ARG A 292 -2.31 10.44 28.13
N LEU A 293 -2.55 9.62 27.13
CA LEU A 293 -3.87 9.09 26.80
C LEU A 293 -3.84 7.57 27.00
N ARG A 294 -4.80 7.06 27.75
CA ARG A 294 -4.97 5.63 28.02
C ARG A 294 -6.44 5.28 27.88
N GLY A 295 -6.76 4.46 26.88
CA GLY A 295 -8.14 4.23 26.51
C GLY A 295 -8.45 2.78 26.20
N LEU A 296 -9.75 2.50 26.18
CA LEU A 296 -10.34 1.27 25.71
C LEU A 296 -11.20 1.59 24.49
N HIS A 297 -11.29 0.66 23.58
CA HIS A 297 -12.18 0.78 22.43
C HIS A 297 -12.84 -0.55 22.08
N VAL A 298 -13.98 -0.45 21.41
CA VAL A 298 -14.62 -1.54 20.68
C VAL A 298 -14.54 -1.25 19.20
N SER A 299 -14.46 -2.29 18.41
CA SER A 299 -14.34 -2.17 16.95
C SER A 299 -15.34 -3.08 16.25
N TRP A 300 -15.84 -2.59 15.13
CA TRP A 300 -16.64 -3.32 14.17
C TRP A 300 -15.97 -3.21 12.80
N SER A 301 -15.91 -4.30 12.05
CA SER A 301 -15.47 -4.24 10.68
C SER A 301 -16.30 -5.14 9.78
N LEU A 302 -16.45 -4.72 8.53
CA LEU A 302 -17.07 -5.43 7.42
C LEU A 302 -16.02 -5.61 6.33
N PHE A 303 -15.90 -6.83 5.84
CA PHE A 303 -15.11 -7.15 4.66
C PHE A 303 -15.96 -7.97 3.69
N GLU A 304 -16.11 -7.48 2.47
CA GLU A 304 -16.83 -8.14 1.38
C GLU A 304 -15.82 -8.56 0.31
N ASP A 305 -15.73 -9.86 0.03
CA ASP A 305 -14.78 -10.44 -0.92
C ASP A 305 -15.35 -10.37 -2.34
N GLN A 306 -15.09 -9.26 -3.05
CA GLN A 306 -15.51 -9.03 -4.44
C GLN A 306 -14.30 -8.57 -5.27
N PHE A 307 -13.27 -9.38 -5.33
CA PHE A 307 -12.07 -9.04 -6.09
C PHE A 307 -12.28 -9.14 -7.59
N ARG A 308 -11.66 -8.19 -8.30
CA ARG A 308 -11.52 -8.22 -9.74
C ARG A 308 -10.07 -7.88 -10.11
N THR A 309 -9.53 -8.66 -11.03
CA THR A 309 -8.18 -8.46 -11.55
C THR A 309 -8.22 -7.55 -12.76
N PHE A 310 -7.40 -6.52 -12.74
CA PHE A 310 -7.14 -5.62 -13.87
C PHE A 310 -5.67 -5.68 -14.25
N ARG A 311 -5.32 -5.08 -15.36
CA ARG A 311 -3.94 -5.00 -15.82
C ARG A 311 -3.60 -3.59 -16.28
N ASP A 312 -2.42 -3.11 -15.92
CA ASP A 312 -1.89 -1.82 -16.40
C ASP A 312 -2.73 -0.58 -16.01
N LEU A 313 -3.42 -0.61 -14.87
CA LEU A 313 -4.17 0.55 -14.35
C LEU A 313 -3.24 1.53 -13.64
N ALA A 314 -2.70 1.15 -12.49
CA ALA A 314 -1.77 1.97 -11.73
C ALA A 314 -0.33 1.64 -12.09
N GLY A 315 0.01 0.36 -12.17
CA GLY A 315 1.31 -0.14 -12.58
C GLY A 315 1.51 -0.24 -14.10
N MET A 316 2.54 -0.99 -14.49
CA MET A 316 2.81 -1.41 -15.87
C MET A 316 3.16 -2.89 -15.86
N THR A 317 2.53 -3.67 -16.76
CA THR A 317 2.81 -5.10 -17.01
C THR A 317 2.49 -6.08 -15.88
N HIS A 318 1.68 -5.66 -14.92
CA HIS A 318 1.27 -6.47 -13.79
C HIS A 318 -0.24 -6.64 -13.72
N SER A 319 -0.65 -7.79 -13.21
CA SER A 319 -2.02 -8.00 -12.76
C SER A 319 -2.21 -7.29 -11.42
N GLU A 320 -3.32 -6.58 -11.29
CA GLU A 320 -3.67 -5.78 -10.13
C GLU A 320 -5.03 -6.21 -9.63
N ASP A 321 -5.08 -6.80 -8.43
CA ASP A 321 -6.32 -7.20 -7.80
C ASP A 321 -6.93 -6.03 -7.01
N TYR A 322 -8.18 -5.69 -7.31
CA TYR A 322 -8.94 -4.65 -6.62
C TYR A 322 -10.17 -5.25 -5.97
N ASN A 323 -10.34 -5.03 -4.68
CA ASN A 323 -11.59 -5.39 -4.03
C ASN A 323 -12.66 -4.35 -4.39
N LEU A 324 -13.72 -4.81 -5.03
CA LEU A 324 -14.89 -4.02 -5.39
C LEU A 324 -15.95 -4.05 -4.28
N GLY A 325 -15.81 -4.96 -3.32
CA GLY A 325 -16.67 -5.08 -2.15
C GLY A 325 -16.50 -3.93 -1.17
N TRP A 326 -17.35 -3.87 -0.17
CA TRP A 326 -17.19 -2.98 0.96
C TRP A 326 -16.07 -3.47 1.89
N GLU A 327 -15.19 -2.56 2.23
CA GLU A 327 -14.30 -2.69 3.39
C GLU A 327 -14.61 -1.53 4.32
N ALA A 328 -15.06 -1.80 5.53
CA ALA A 328 -15.41 -0.75 6.49
C ALA A 328 -14.90 -1.13 7.87
N ASN A 329 -14.38 -0.14 8.60
CA ASN A 329 -13.93 -0.27 9.97
C ASN A 329 -14.45 0.91 10.79
N LEU A 330 -14.97 0.62 11.97
CA LEU A 330 -15.43 1.58 12.96
C LEU A 330 -14.84 1.20 14.32
N SER A 331 -14.16 2.14 14.98
CA SER A 331 -13.71 1.98 16.35
C SER A 331 -14.24 3.14 17.19
N VAL A 332 -14.85 2.82 18.31
CA VAL A 332 -15.36 3.79 19.28
C VAL A 332 -14.77 3.48 20.63
N GLY A 333 -14.26 4.47 21.32
CA GLY A 333 -13.60 4.27 22.60
C GLY A 333 -13.57 5.53 23.44
N SER A 334 -12.92 5.42 24.58
CA SER A 334 -12.65 6.58 25.45
C SER A 334 -11.32 6.40 26.16
N HIS A 335 -10.55 7.46 26.19
CA HIS A 335 -9.46 7.59 27.15
C HIS A 335 -10.06 7.89 28.52
N LEU A 336 -9.51 7.32 29.58
CA LEU A 336 -10.11 7.34 30.91
C LEU A 336 -9.09 7.74 31.98
N LYS A 337 -9.41 8.73 32.79
CA LYS A 337 -8.60 9.12 33.95
C LYS A 337 -8.41 7.95 34.94
N SER A 338 -9.40 7.08 35.05
CA SER A 338 -9.30 5.86 35.86
C SER A 338 -8.21 4.89 35.42
N LEU A 339 -7.79 4.96 34.17
CA LEU A 339 -6.65 4.19 33.60
C LEU A 339 -5.34 4.99 33.65
N GLY A 340 -5.36 6.21 34.20
CA GLY A 340 -4.21 7.12 34.28
C GLY A 340 -4.03 7.98 33.03
N SER A 341 -5.09 8.25 32.29
CA SER A 341 -5.13 9.28 31.25
C SER A 341 -5.21 10.68 31.90
N ASP A 342 -4.66 11.70 31.22
CA ASP A 342 -4.72 13.09 31.71
C ASP A 342 -6.16 13.64 31.71
N LEU A 343 -7.01 13.10 30.84
CA LEU A 343 -8.41 13.50 30.70
C LEU A 343 -9.30 12.33 30.28
N ASP A 344 -10.60 12.45 30.53
CA ASP A 344 -11.62 11.60 29.94
C ASP A 344 -11.94 12.16 28.54
N SER A 345 -11.78 11.32 27.50
CA SER A 345 -11.88 11.78 26.11
C SER A 345 -12.42 10.67 25.22
N PRO A 346 -13.71 10.68 24.89
CA PRO A 346 -14.23 9.77 23.88
C PRO A 346 -13.61 10.05 22.51
N PHE A 347 -13.40 8.99 21.74
CA PHE A 347 -12.86 9.06 20.41
C PHE A 347 -13.58 8.14 19.42
N LEU A 348 -13.50 8.50 18.16
CA LEU A 348 -14.03 7.75 17.02
C LEU A 348 -12.96 7.62 15.96
N ARG A 349 -12.85 6.44 15.35
CA ARG A 349 -12.06 6.19 14.13
C ARG A 349 -12.93 5.46 13.12
N VAL A 350 -12.90 5.90 11.86
CA VAL A 350 -13.66 5.30 10.77
C VAL A 350 -12.81 5.21 9.53
N SER A 351 -12.95 4.11 8.80
CA SER A 351 -12.48 4.00 7.43
C SER A 351 -13.44 3.16 6.61
N ALA A 352 -13.62 3.51 5.34
CA ALA A 352 -14.40 2.70 4.41
C ALA A 352 -13.83 2.81 3.01
N SER A 353 -13.96 1.73 2.23
CA SER A 353 -13.69 1.71 0.80
C SER A 353 -14.73 0.91 0.04
N LYS A 354 -14.95 1.29 -1.23
CA LYS A 354 -15.85 0.61 -2.17
C LYS A 354 -15.32 0.79 -3.58
N GLY A 355 -15.37 -0.28 -4.37
CA GLY A 355 -15.06 -0.26 -5.79
C GLY A 355 -16.28 -0.52 -6.65
N TRP A 356 -16.26 0.02 -7.88
CA TRP A 356 -17.23 -0.27 -8.95
C TRP A 356 -16.48 -0.48 -10.25
N ALA A 357 -16.74 -1.57 -10.93
CA ALA A 357 -16.30 -1.81 -12.29
C ALA A 357 -17.45 -1.56 -13.26
N LEU A 358 -17.24 -0.64 -14.21
CA LEU A 358 -18.19 -0.34 -15.27
C LEU A 358 -17.71 -1.01 -16.56
N GLY A 359 -18.16 -2.26 -16.80
CA GLY A 359 -17.59 -3.13 -17.82
C GLY A 359 -16.15 -3.55 -17.50
N ASP A 360 -15.40 -3.95 -18.54
CA ASP A 360 -14.03 -4.47 -18.38
C ASP A 360 -12.95 -3.38 -18.40
N SER A 361 -13.33 -2.17 -18.84
CA SER A 361 -12.41 -1.07 -19.09
C SER A 361 -12.42 0.04 -18.05
N SER A 362 -13.33 0.01 -17.07
CA SER A 362 -13.48 1.11 -16.12
C SER A 362 -13.53 0.63 -14.69
N LEU A 363 -12.80 1.33 -13.82
CA LEU A 363 -12.77 1.11 -12.39
C LEU A 363 -12.93 2.44 -11.65
N ILE A 364 -13.82 2.48 -10.66
CA ILE A 364 -13.98 3.60 -9.74
C ILE A 364 -13.75 3.09 -8.32
N LEU A 365 -12.94 3.79 -7.54
CA LEU A 365 -12.61 3.47 -6.16
C LEU A 365 -12.92 4.67 -5.27
N LEU A 366 -13.78 4.47 -4.29
CA LEU A 366 -14.06 5.42 -3.21
C LEU A 366 -13.34 4.98 -1.95
N ARG A 367 -12.64 5.90 -1.29
CA ARG A 367 -12.04 5.66 0.03
C ARG A 367 -12.33 6.84 0.94
N THR A 368 -12.63 6.54 2.19
CA THR A 368 -12.77 7.54 3.24
C THR A 368 -12.08 7.07 4.51
N LYS A 369 -11.52 8.00 5.24
CA LYS A 369 -10.97 7.77 6.58
C LYS A 369 -11.19 9.01 7.44
N GLY A 370 -11.34 8.80 8.74
CA GLY A 370 -11.45 9.89 9.67
C GLY A 370 -11.22 9.41 11.10
N ALA A 371 -10.80 10.35 11.93
CA ALA A 371 -10.72 10.18 13.38
C ALA A 371 -11.07 11.48 14.07
N ALA A 372 -11.52 11.41 15.29
CA ALA A 372 -11.78 12.56 16.12
C ALA A 372 -11.73 12.16 17.60
N ARG A 373 -11.24 13.06 18.43
CA ARG A 373 -11.24 12.97 19.89
C ARG A 373 -12.00 14.16 20.45
N HIS A 374 -12.87 13.93 21.42
CA HIS A 374 -13.59 15.01 22.10
C HIS A 374 -12.94 15.29 23.45
N GLU A 375 -12.47 16.50 23.65
CA GLU A 375 -11.93 17.02 24.89
C GLU A 375 -12.92 18.03 25.52
N PRO A 376 -12.75 18.49 26.78
CA PRO A 376 -13.68 19.43 27.43
C PRO A 376 -13.90 20.72 26.62
N ASP A 377 -12.93 21.16 25.85
CA ASP A 377 -12.97 22.35 25.00
C ASP A 377 -13.45 22.07 23.55
N GLY A 378 -13.91 20.84 23.26
CA GLY A 378 -14.50 20.40 22.01
C GLY A 378 -13.66 19.39 21.22
N TRP A 379 -13.98 19.21 19.95
CA TRP A 379 -13.29 18.26 19.07
C TRP A 379 -11.86 18.66 18.82
N ARG A 380 -10.93 17.71 18.99
CA ARG A 380 -9.50 17.85 18.81
C ARG A 380 -8.92 16.68 18.02
N ASP A 381 -7.82 16.89 17.32
CA ASP A 381 -7.16 15.94 16.45
C ASP A 381 -8.17 15.25 15.51
N ALA A 382 -9.13 16.06 15.06
CA ALA A 382 -10.17 15.57 14.17
C ALA A 382 -9.75 15.75 12.72
N PHE A 383 -9.81 14.67 11.95
CA PHE A 383 -9.56 14.72 10.52
C PHE A 383 -10.58 13.88 9.74
N ALA A 384 -10.83 14.28 8.51
CA ALA A 384 -11.60 13.50 7.54
C ALA A 384 -10.94 13.63 6.16
N THR A 385 -10.78 12.52 5.47
CA THR A 385 -10.33 12.43 4.09
C THR A 385 -11.33 11.64 3.28
N LEU A 386 -11.72 12.15 2.12
CA LEU A 386 -12.51 11.44 1.11
C LEU A 386 -11.73 11.46 -0.19
N SER A 387 -11.50 10.32 -0.81
CA SER A 387 -10.85 10.24 -2.12
C SER A 387 -11.64 9.38 -3.10
N LEU A 388 -11.67 9.84 -4.34
CA LEU A 388 -12.25 9.14 -5.48
C LEU A 388 -11.16 8.96 -6.53
N THR A 389 -10.92 7.72 -6.93
CA THR A 389 -10.01 7.38 -8.03
C THR A 389 -10.80 6.70 -9.14
N SER A 390 -10.59 7.11 -10.37
CA SER A 390 -11.20 6.49 -11.54
C SER A 390 -10.13 6.14 -12.57
N TYR A 391 -10.28 4.97 -13.18
CA TYR A 391 -9.45 4.52 -14.31
C TYR A 391 -10.37 4.15 -15.49
N TYR A 392 -9.91 4.48 -16.70
CA TYR A 392 -10.59 4.12 -17.94
C TYR A 392 -9.57 3.67 -18.99
N GLN A 393 -9.80 2.49 -19.59
CA GLN A 393 -8.95 1.86 -20.61
C GLN A 393 -9.72 1.65 -21.93
N GLY A 394 -10.50 2.64 -22.35
CA GLY A 394 -11.28 2.56 -23.59
C GLY A 394 -10.45 2.67 -24.87
N PHE A 395 -9.19 3.10 -24.80
CA PHE A 395 -8.29 3.25 -25.94
C PHE A 395 -7.10 2.29 -25.81
N ARG A 396 -6.65 1.77 -26.99
CA ARG A 396 -5.54 0.81 -27.01
C ARG A 396 -4.27 1.41 -26.42
N ALA A 397 -3.64 0.67 -25.48
CA ALA A 397 -2.40 1.05 -24.79
C ALA A 397 -2.47 2.35 -23.97
N GLN A 398 -3.67 2.85 -23.70
CA GLN A 398 -3.89 4.07 -22.91
C GLN A 398 -4.68 3.76 -21.65
N THR A 399 -4.37 4.49 -20.58
CA THR A 399 -5.13 4.48 -19.33
C THR A 399 -5.34 5.93 -18.90
N GLN A 400 -6.58 6.35 -18.86
CA GLN A 400 -6.97 7.62 -18.27
C GLN A 400 -7.21 7.42 -16.79
N ALA A 401 -6.58 8.25 -15.96
CA ALA A 401 -6.76 8.22 -14.52
C ALA A 401 -7.24 9.58 -14.03
N ALA A 402 -8.24 9.58 -13.17
CA ALA A 402 -8.73 10.77 -12.48
C ALA A 402 -8.71 10.52 -10.98
N TYR A 403 -8.29 11.52 -10.24
CA TYR A 403 -8.21 11.50 -8.79
C TYR A 403 -8.79 12.78 -8.22
N VAL A 404 -9.62 12.66 -7.18
CA VAL A 404 -10.12 13.79 -6.40
C VAL A 404 -9.98 13.46 -4.93
N GLN A 405 -9.49 14.40 -4.14
CA GLN A 405 -9.37 14.27 -2.69
C GLN A 405 -9.89 15.51 -1.98
N LEU A 406 -10.64 15.28 -0.92
CA LEU A 406 -11.14 16.28 0.00
C LEU A 406 -10.59 15.97 1.40
N ASP A 407 -9.97 16.94 2.03
CA ASP A 407 -9.44 16.82 3.38
C ASP A 407 -9.98 17.92 4.28
N ALA A 408 -10.23 17.58 5.52
CA ALA A 408 -10.55 18.53 6.58
C ALA A 408 -9.88 18.12 7.88
N VAL A 409 -9.31 19.08 8.60
CA VAL A 409 -8.74 18.89 9.94
C VAL A 409 -9.31 19.94 10.91
N ARG A 410 -9.41 19.58 12.17
CA ARG A 410 -9.85 20.49 13.22
C ARG A 410 -9.00 20.30 14.46
N ARG A 411 -8.31 21.38 14.87
CA ARG A 411 -7.35 21.37 15.98
C ARG A 411 -6.43 20.14 15.90
N PRO A 412 -5.73 19.96 14.78
CA PRO A 412 -4.82 18.83 14.59
C PRO A 412 -3.67 18.91 15.59
N GLU A 413 -3.13 17.76 15.95
CA GLU A 413 -1.80 17.73 16.54
C GLU A 413 -0.78 18.23 15.51
N PRO A 414 0.36 18.78 15.93
CA PRO A 414 1.30 19.43 15.01
C PRO A 414 1.82 18.53 13.87
N GLU A 415 1.85 17.23 14.10
CA GLU A 415 2.26 16.24 13.12
C GLU A 415 1.20 15.96 12.03
N SER A 416 -0.03 16.44 12.25
CA SER A 416 -1.21 16.19 11.40
C SER A 416 -1.66 17.43 10.63
N TYR A 417 -0.81 18.43 10.46
CA TYR A 417 -1.12 19.62 9.68
C TYR A 417 -1.36 19.30 8.20
N LEU A 418 -2.23 20.10 7.57
CA LEU A 418 -2.62 19.95 6.18
C LEU A 418 -1.92 20.99 5.32
N TYR A 419 -1.19 20.52 4.30
CA TYR A 419 -0.47 21.37 3.35
C TYR A 419 -1.02 21.24 1.93
N LEU A 420 -0.76 22.23 1.11
CA LEU A 420 -0.89 22.21 -0.34
C LEU A 420 0.49 22.47 -0.95
N GLY A 421 0.93 21.66 -1.91
CA GLY A 421 2.24 21.83 -2.55
C GLY A 421 2.68 20.59 -3.32
N GLY A 422 3.94 20.52 -3.70
CA GLY A 422 4.50 19.49 -4.58
C GLY A 422 4.28 18.06 -4.11
N MET A 423 4.72 17.70 -2.92
CA MET A 423 4.52 16.36 -2.35
C MET A 423 3.06 16.10 -1.93
N ASP A 424 2.27 17.17 -1.78
CA ASP A 424 0.87 17.13 -1.39
C ASP A 424 -0.08 17.14 -2.60
N GLY A 425 0.41 16.80 -3.79
CA GLY A 425 -0.40 16.56 -4.99
C GLY A 425 -0.43 17.68 -6.03
N MET A 426 0.34 18.77 -5.85
CA MET A 426 0.47 19.87 -6.80
C MET A 426 1.88 19.88 -7.39
N ARG A 427 2.12 19.02 -8.39
CA ARG A 427 3.47 18.69 -8.89
C ARG A 427 4.27 19.86 -9.44
N GLY A 428 3.59 20.92 -9.90
CA GLY A 428 4.20 22.14 -10.42
C GLY A 428 4.63 23.15 -9.37
N TYR A 429 4.38 22.90 -8.08
CA TYR A 429 4.64 23.85 -6.99
C TYR A 429 5.65 23.33 -5.98
N GLY A 430 6.21 24.22 -5.17
CA GLY A 430 7.07 23.87 -4.06
C GLY A 430 6.36 23.07 -2.98
N ASN A 431 7.13 22.34 -2.18
CA ASN A 431 6.58 21.57 -1.06
C ASN A 431 6.11 22.51 0.05
N HIS A 432 4.99 22.16 0.71
CA HIS A 432 4.43 22.94 1.82
C HIS A 432 4.15 24.42 1.44
N LEU A 433 3.69 24.67 0.19
CA LEU A 433 3.40 26.01 -0.31
C LEU A 433 2.43 26.75 0.60
N LEU A 434 1.35 26.11 1.03
CA LEU A 434 0.34 26.69 1.93
C LEU A 434 -0.06 25.71 3.02
N LEU A 435 -0.35 26.22 4.21
CA LEU A 435 -0.90 25.52 5.37
C LEU A 435 -2.38 25.87 5.53
N GLY A 436 -3.21 24.87 5.88
CA GLY A 436 -4.64 25.09 6.08
C GLY A 436 -5.34 24.00 6.87
N ASP A 437 -6.67 24.16 6.98
CA ASP A 437 -7.54 23.24 7.72
C ASP A 437 -8.54 22.47 6.84
N ARG A 438 -8.70 22.87 5.58
CA ARG A 438 -9.52 22.17 4.57
C ARG A 438 -8.83 22.29 3.22
N ARG A 439 -8.84 21.19 2.47
CA ARG A 439 -8.19 21.13 1.15
C ARG A 439 -9.02 20.30 0.19
N TRP A 440 -9.03 20.71 -1.07
CA TRP A 440 -9.42 19.83 -2.16
C TRP A 440 -8.31 19.78 -3.20
N MET A 441 -8.17 18.63 -3.83
CA MET A 441 -7.23 18.38 -4.92
C MET A 441 -7.90 17.52 -5.98
N ALA A 442 -7.54 17.76 -7.23
CA ALA A 442 -7.94 16.95 -8.38
C ALA A 442 -6.74 16.75 -9.29
N SER A 443 -6.61 15.57 -9.87
CA SER A 443 -5.60 15.23 -10.87
C SER A 443 -6.24 14.46 -12.02
N LEU A 444 -5.87 14.80 -13.23
CA LEU A 444 -6.21 14.05 -14.46
C LEU A 444 -4.92 13.62 -15.13
N GLU A 445 -4.83 12.36 -15.50
CA GLU A 445 -3.66 11.80 -16.16
C GLU A 445 -4.07 11.00 -17.40
N GLU A 446 -3.37 11.23 -18.49
CA GLU A 446 -3.34 10.35 -19.67
C GLU A 446 -2.04 9.55 -19.62
N ARG A 447 -2.14 8.24 -19.53
CA ARG A 447 -1.02 7.30 -19.43
C ARG A 447 -0.97 6.47 -20.70
N VAL A 448 0.17 6.47 -21.39
CA VAL A 448 0.41 5.68 -22.60
C VAL A 448 1.45 4.62 -22.30
N ASN A 449 1.06 3.35 -22.38
CA ASN A 449 1.94 2.21 -22.18
C ASN A 449 2.40 1.67 -23.52
N THR A 450 3.69 1.84 -23.86
CA THR A 450 4.23 1.31 -25.11
C THR A 450 4.53 -0.19 -25.01
N SER A 451 4.75 -0.83 -26.15
CA SER A 451 5.27 -2.21 -26.20
C SER A 451 6.80 -2.27 -26.21
N TYR A 452 7.47 -1.13 -26.09
CA TYR A 452 8.93 -1.06 -26.12
C TYR A 452 9.53 -1.48 -24.77
N ASP A 453 10.23 -2.61 -24.80
CA ASP A 453 10.91 -3.19 -23.65
C ASP A 453 12.43 -3.09 -23.84
N TRP A 454 13.07 -2.30 -22.99
CA TRP A 454 14.52 -2.18 -22.99
C TRP A 454 15.15 -3.37 -22.25
N LEU A 455 15.91 -4.19 -22.97
CA LEU A 455 16.57 -5.41 -22.47
C LEU A 455 15.63 -6.40 -21.74
N GLY A 456 14.31 -6.36 -21.98
CA GLY A 456 13.34 -7.17 -21.24
C GLY A 456 13.28 -6.87 -19.74
N ILE A 457 13.80 -5.70 -19.31
CA ILE A 457 13.87 -5.28 -17.91
C ILE A 457 12.96 -4.08 -17.65
N LEU A 458 13.01 -3.07 -18.53
CA LEU A 458 12.24 -1.84 -18.37
C LEU A 458 11.28 -1.65 -19.54
N ARG A 459 10.02 -1.35 -19.24
CA ARG A 459 9.03 -0.89 -20.19
C ARG A 459 8.93 0.62 -20.18
N LEU A 460 8.96 1.21 -21.37
CA LEU A 460 8.77 2.64 -21.55
C LEU A 460 7.29 2.98 -21.71
N GLY A 461 6.88 4.07 -21.11
CA GLY A 461 5.58 4.71 -21.30
C GLY A 461 5.69 6.21 -21.18
N PHE A 462 4.57 6.89 -21.39
CA PHE A 462 4.46 8.33 -21.29
C PHE A 462 3.28 8.71 -20.37
N VAL A 463 3.34 9.90 -19.81
CA VAL A 463 2.25 10.50 -19.07
C VAL A 463 2.13 11.99 -19.39
N ALA A 464 0.89 12.46 -19.52
CA ALA A 464 0.54 13.87 -19.46
C ALA A 464 -0.48 14.05 -18.35
N TYR A 465 -0.42 15.16 -17.61
CA TYR A 465 -1.32 15.39 -16.49
C TYR A 465 -1.65 16.86 -16.27
N ALA A 466 -2.75 17.08 -15.56
CA ALA A 466 -3.14 18.36 -15.01
C ALA A 466 -3.58 18.17 -13.56
N ASP A 467 -3.04 18.98 -12.66
CA ASP A 467 -3.39 19.01 -11.25
C ASP A 467 -4.07 20.33 -10.91
N ALA A 468 -5.05 20.30 -10.02
CA ALA A 468 -5.73 21.48 -9.51
C ALA A 468 -6.02 21.30 -8.01
N GLY A 469 -5.94 22.40 -7.24
CA GLY A 469 -6.23 22.36 -5.82
C GLY A 469 -6.34 23.72 -5.16
N ALA A 470 -6.99 23.75 -4.00
CA ALA A 470 -7.05 24.91 -3.13
C ALA A 470 -7.14 24.47 -1.66
N ILE A 471 -6.72 25.36 -0.78
CA ILE A 471 -6.70 25.14 0.65
C ILE A 471 -7.32 26.34 1.39
N HIS A 472 -8.10 26.06 2.43
CA HIS A 472 -8.56 27.07 3.36
C HIS A 472 -7.42 27.37 4.35
N ARG A 473 -6.84 28.55 4.22
CA ARG A 473 -5.59 28.95 4.89
C ARG A 473 -5.79 29.24 6.36
N THR A 474 -4.92 28.75 7.20
CA THR A 474 -4.95 28.98 8.65
C THR A 474 -4.58 30.42 9.03
N ASP A 475 -3.68 31.07 8.28
CA ASP A 475 -3.19 32.44 8.56
C ASP A 475 -4.21 33.54 8.21
N THR A 476 -5.04 33.34 7.19
CA THR A 476 -6.02 34.34 6.71
C THR A 476 -7.46 33.97 7.00
N GLY A 477 -7.74 32.70 7.35
CA GLY A 477 -9.11 32.18 7.51
C GLY A 477 -9.93 32.19 6.23
N ARG A 478 -9.30 32.16 5.05
CA ARG A 478 -9.97 32.23 3.74
C ARG A 478 -9.43 31.12 2.81
N TRP A 479 -10.25 30.73 1.85
CA TRP A 479 -9.78 29.88 0.77
C TRP A 479 -8.71 30.59 -0.05
N SER A 480 -7.66 29.85 -0.40
CA SER A 480 -6.70 30.28 -1.41
C SER A 480 -7.39 30.39 -2.78
N ARG A 481 -6.73 31.03 -3.74
CA ARG A 481 -7.09 30.81 -5.15
C ARG A 481 -6.88 29.32 -5.49
N THR A 482 -7.50 28.87 -6.56
CA THR A 482 -7.24 27.56 -7.14
C THR A 482 -5.89 27.58 -7.84
N TYR A 483 -4.95 26.76 -7.37
CA TYR A 483 -3.68 26.50 -8.04
C TYR A 483 -3.90 25.44 -9.10
N VAL A 484 -3.24 25.57 -10.23
CA VAL A 484 -3.33 24.64 -11.36
C VAL A 484 -1.92 24.47 -11.93
N ASP A 485 -1.55 23.24 -12.21
CA ASP A 485 -0.36 22.91 -12.98
C ASP A 485 -0.66 21.87 -14.06
N VAL A 486 0.24 21.81 -15.05
CA VAL A 486 0.23 20.82 -16.12
C VAL A 486 1.62 20.26 -16.30
N GLY A 487 1.71 19.01 -16.67
CA GLY A 487 3.02 18.40 -16.87
C GLY A 487 2.95 17.13 -17.70
N GLY A 488 4.12 16.57 -17.94
CA GLY A 488 4.23 15.32 -18.67
C GLY A 488 5.67 14.83 -18.72
N GLY A 489 5.83 13.60 -19.18
CA GLY A 489 7.13 12.95 -19.29
C GLY A 489 7.06 11.44 -19.41
N LEU A 490 8.08 10.78 -18.88
CA LEU A 490 8.31 9.35 -19.04
C LEU A 490 7.78 8.55 -17.85
N ARG A 491 7.26 7.37 -18.16
CA ARG A 491 6.93 6.29 -17.21
C ARG A 491 7.85 5.11 -17.50
N LEU A 492 8.55 4.62 -16.49
CA LEU A 492 9.46 3.49 -16.58
C LEU A 492 8.97 2.37 -15.66
N GLY A 493 8.43 1.30 -16.24
CA GLY A 493 7.95 0.13 -15.52
C GLY A 493 9.01 -0.98 -15.46
N ASN A 494 9.29 -1.52 -14.28
CA ASN A 494 10.21 -2.64 -14.14
C ASN A 494 9.47 -3.97 -14.37
N LEU A 495 9.79 -4.65 -15.48
CA LEU A 495 9.20 -5.93 -15.90
C LEU A 495 9.52 -7.11 -14.98
N LYS A 496 10.57 -7.01 -14.19
CA LYS A 496 11.05 -8.08 -13.30
C LYS A 496 10.74 -7.79 -11.81
N SER A 497 10.09 -6.65 -11.52
CA SER A 497 9.65 -6.32 -10.17
C SER A 497 8.33 -7.01 -9.85
N SER A 498 8.20 -7.56 -8.66
CA SER A 498 6.95 -8.15 -8.15
C SER A 498 5.87 -7.10 -7.81
N VAL A 499 6.24 -5.83 -7.67
CA VAL A 499 5.35 -4.77 -7.13
C VAL A 499 4.77 -3.87 -8.22
N GLY A 500 5.20 -4.02 -9.49
CA GLY A 500 4.72 -3.19 -10.60
C GLY A 500 5.01 -1.69 -10.44
N ARG A 501 6.06 -1.32 -9.71
CA ARG A 501 6.43 0.08 -9.51
C ARG A 501 6.77 0.74 -10.84
N VAL A 502 6.26 1.94 -11.02
CA VAL A 502 6.53 2.79 -12.16
C VAL A 502 7.31 4.00 -11.67
N PHE A 503 8.45 4.25 -12.26
CA PHE A 503 9.22 5.45 -12.01
C PHE A 503 8.81 6.53 -13.01
N LEU A 504 8.49 7.72 -12.50
CA LEU A 504 8.12 8.90 -13.29
C LEU A 504 9.29 9.86 -13.39
N LEU A 505 9.51 10.35 -14.61
CA LEU A 505 10.40 11.47 -14.91
C LEU A 505 9.59 12.49 -15.70
N THR A 506 9.13 13.55 -15.04
CA THR A 506 8.25 14.53 -15.66
C THR A 506 8.71 15.97 -15.39
N ILE A 507 8.20 16.90 -16.19
CA ILE A 507 8.32 18.33 -15.97
C ILE A 507 6.91 18.87 -15.76
N ALA A 508 6.73 19.64 -14.70
CA ALA A 508 5.47 20.28 -14.34
C ALA A 508 5.60 21.81 -14.43
N TYR A 509 4.58 22.44 -14.96
CA TYR A 509 4.50 23.90 -15.14
C TYR A 509 3.34 24.47 -14.34
N PRO A 510 3.59 25.33 -13.34
CA PRO A 510 2.55 26.03 -12.62
C PRO A 510 1.90 27.08 -13.54
N LEU A 511 0.58 27.01 -13.68
CA LEU A 511 -0.20 27.97 -14.47
C LEU A 511 -0.60 29.20 -13.66
N VAL A 512 -0.72 29.04 -12.33
CA VAL A 512 -1.02 30.12 -11.40
C VAL A 512 0.25 30.39 -10.58
N ARG A 513 0.89 31.54 -10.81
CA ARG A 513 2.17 31.90 -10.18
C ARG A 513 2.02 32.98 -9.14
N GLU A 514 2.79 32.90 -8.08
CA GLU A 514 3.02 33.95 -7.09
C GLU A 514 4.47 34.39 -7.13
N PRO A 515 4.80 35.54 -6.55
CA PRO A 515 6.19 35.94 -6.38
C PRO A 515 6.98 34.83 -5.67
N GLY A 516 8.07 34.37 -6.31
CA GLY A 516 8.87 33.25 -5.81
C GLY A 516 8.50 31.88 -6.37
N THR A 517 7.36 31.71 -7.07
CA THR A 517 7.02 30.44 -7.74
C THR A 517 8.00 30.17 -8.89
N GLU A 518 8.67 29.04 -8.88
CA GLU A 518 9.53 28.61 -9.97
C GLU A 518 8.77 28.43 -11.28
N HIS A 519 9.45 28.60 -12.41
CA HIS A 519 8.84 28.48 -13.74
C HIS A 519 8.41 27.07 -14.10
N HIS A 520 9.11 26.08 -13.58
CA HIS A 520 8.84 24.66 -13.78
C HIS A 520 9.46 23.85 -12.64
N GLN A 521 8.92 22.67 -12.43
CA GLN A 521 9.44 21.69 -11.47
C GLN A 521 9.82 20.41 -12.20
N PHE A 522 10.99 19.88 -11.91
CA PHE A 522 11.34 18.52 -12.26
C PHE A 522 10.75 17.58 -11.22
N VAL A 523 10.04 16.55 -11.69
CA VAL A 523 9.45 15.53 -10.84
C VAL A 523 10.04 14.18 -11.20
N ALA A 524 10.79 13.59 -10.28
CA ALA A 524 11.34 12.26 -10.38
C ALA A 524 10.85 11.48 -9.16
N THR A 525 9.98 10.50 -9.34
CA THR A 525 9.37 9.79 -8.21
C THR A 525 8.88 8.40 -8.60
N ASP A 526 8.87 7.48 -7.63
CA ASP A 526 8.12 6.24 -7.75
C ASP A 526 6.63 6.52 -7.62
N VAL A 527 5.83 6.05 -8.58
CA VAL A 527 4.37 6.07 -8.44
C VAL A 527 3.98 4.93 -7.51
N VAL A 528 3.44 5.29 -6.38
CA VAL A 528 2.66 4.37 -5.56
C VAL A 528 1.21 4.46 -6.05
N LYS A 529 0.46 3.35 -6.04
CA LYS A 529 -0.98 3.33 -6.34
C LYS A 529 -1.68 4.47 -5.57
N PHE A 530 -2.46 5.27 -6.28
CA PHE A 530 -3.37 6.23 -5.65
C PHE A 530 -4.41 5.52 -4.79
#